data_7cc2c28f3da85cc922fc2fc923823660
#
_entry.id   7cc2c28f3da85cc922fc2fc923823660
#
_cell.length_a   1.000
_cell.length_b   1.000
_cell.length_c   1.000
_cell.angle_alpha   90.00
_cell.angle_beta   90.00
_cell.angle_gamma   90.00
#
_symmetry.space_group_name_H-M   'P 1'
#
loop_
_entity.id
_entity.type
_entity.pdbx_description
1 polymer ?
#
loop_
_entity_poly.entity_id
_entity_poly.type
_entity_poly.pdbx_seq_one_letter_code
_entity_poly.pdbx_strand_id
1 'polypeptide(L)'
;HTTEHGAIDGKTQTKEVQYYNLDAIISVGYRVNSIRAAQFRQWCTYVLRQFAIRGYVIDKKRMENGSFIGEDYFEHLLAEVREIRLSERRFYQKLTDIYATAIDYNRDAPTTRLFFKKVQNKMHYAVHGHTAAELIVQRANSEKEHMGLTSWENAPDGKIVKPDVVIAKNYLKENELENMAQLVNAVLDLAERMAKRHIPMTMEDWAKRIDIILEAGGDAILADAGKITAEFAKEFAESEFEKYRIVQDRLFSSDFDRFNNGDNLLPFDINPDKE
;
A
#
# COMPACT_ATOMS: atom_id res chain seq x y z
N HIS A 1 18.71 -21.70 -26.15
CA HIS A 1 20.00 -21.58 -26.81
C HIS A 1 20.75 -20.37 -26.25
N THR A 2 21.93 -20.60 -25.67
CA THR A 2 22.85 -19.52 -25.28
C THR A 2 23.96 -19.47 -26.29
N THR A 3 24.27 -18.25 -26.75
CA THR A 3 25.38 -18.02 -27.69
C THR A 3 26.56 -17.47 -26.92
N GLU A 4 27.64 -18.22 -26.83
CA GLU A 4 28.91 -17.73 -26.24
C GLU A 4 29.88 -17.37 -27.37
N HIS A 5 30.52 -16.21 -27.26
CA HIS A 5 31.61 -15.83 -28.16
C HIS A 5 32.85 -16.65 -27.79
N GLY A 6 33.30 -17.47 -28.73
CA GLY A 6 34.51 -18.26 -28.55
C GLY A 6 35.79 -17.38 -28.57
N ALA A 7 36.91 -17.93 -28.04
CA ALA A 7 38.21 -17.25 -27.97
C ALA A 7 38.84 -16.94 -29.33
N ILE A 8 38.19 -17.28 -30.44
CA ILE A 8 38.65 -17.02 -31.82
C ILE A 8 37.68 -16.07 -32.47
N ASP A 9 38.16 -14.90 -32.90
CA ASP A 9 37.35 -13.86 -33.55
C ASP A 9 36.58 -14.43 -34.76
N GLY A 10 35.26 -14.24 -34.77
CA GLY A 10 34.37 -14.68 -35.85
C GLY A 10 33.79 -16.10 -35.73
N LYS A 11 34.10 -16.88 -34.67
CA LYS A 11 33.45 -18.18 -34.42
C LYS A 11 32.47 -18.09 -33.23
N THR A 12 31.19 -18.31 -33.52
CA THR A 12 30.10 -18.42 -32.52
C THR A 12 29.84 -19.90 -32.23
N GLN A 13 29.95 -20.31 -30.99
CA GLN A 13 29.52 -21.63 -30.54
C GLN A 13 28.11 -21.56 -29.95
N THR A 14 27.17 -22.33 -30.51
CA THR A 14 25.84 -22.46 -29.97
C THR A 14 25.75 -23.73 -29.11
N LYS A 15 25.47 -23.57 -27.83
CA LYS A 15 25.31 -24.69 -26.90
C LYS A 15 23.85 -24.81 -26.47
N GLU A 16 23.28 -25.99 -26.54
CA GLU A 16 22.02 -26.27 -25.90
C GLU A 16 22.20 -26.36 -24.40
N VAL A 17 21.51 -25.51 -23.66
CA VAL A 17 21.53 -25.50 -22.19
C VAL A 17 20.10 -25.80 -21.71
N GLN A 18 19.98 -26.79 -20.82
CA GLN A 18 18.70 -27.09 -20.16
C GLN A 18 18.49 -26.11 -19.00
N TYR A 19 17.32 -25.48 -18.98
CA TYR A 19 16.87 -24.64 -17.88
C TYR A 19 15.88 -25.41 -17.03
N TYR A 20 15.96 -25.24 -15.73
CA TYR A 20 15.07 -25.84 -14.77
C TYR A 20 14.30 -24.74 -14.04
N ASN A 21 13.05 -25.01 -13.68
CA ASN A 21 12.25 -24.10 -12.86
C ASN A 21 12.78 -24.05 -11.42
N LEU A 22 12.36 -23.04 -10.67
CA LEU A 22 12.82 -22.82 -9.29
C LEU A 22 12.46 -24.00 -8.37
N ASP A 23 11.29 -24.63 -8.55
CA ASP A 23 10.84 -25.75 -7.74
C ASP A 23 11.74 -26.98 -7.91
N ALA A 24 12.18 -27.26 -9.14
CA ALA A 24 13.13 -28.33 -9.41
C ALA A 24 14.49 -28.04 -8.74
N ILE A 25 14.96 -26.78 -8.79
CA ILE A 25 16.21 -26.37 -8.13
C ILE A 25 16.11 -26.55 -6.61
N ILE A 26 15.02 -26.14 -6.00
CA ILE A 26 14.77 -26.27 -4.57
C ILE A 26 14.73 -27.75 -4.18
N SER A 27 13.94 -28.58 -4.89
CA SER A 27 13.76 -29.99 -4.61
C SER A 27 15.09 -30.76 -4.70
N VAL A 28 15.89 -30.50 -5.75
CA VAL A 28 17.21 -31.12 -5.94
C VAL A 28 18.19 -30.61 -4.89
N GLY A 29 18.20 -29.30 -4.59
CA GLY A 29 19.10 -28.70 -3.62
C GLY A 29 18.97 -29.26 -2.20
N TYR A 30 17.76 -29.72 -1.82
CA TYR A 30 17.53 -30.34 -0.51
C TYR A 30 17.86 -31.84 -0.50
N ARG A 31 17.78 -32.54 -1.64
CA ARG A 31 17.99 -34.00 -1.72
C ARG A 31 19.43 -34.40 -2.03
N VAL A 32 20.15 -33.59 -2.79
CA VAL A 32 21.51 -33.93 -3.23
C VAL A 32 22.55 -33.63 -2.15
N ASN A 33 23.48 -34.59 -1.95
CA ASN A 33 24.59 -34.43 -1.02
C ASN A 33 25.85 -33.98 -1.77
N SER A 34 25.95 -32.65 -1.99
CA SER A 34 27.11 -32.02 -2.61
C SER A 34 27.45 -30.70 -1.90
N ILE A 35 28.69 -30.21 -2.09
CA ILE A 35 29.15 -28.94 -1.51
C ILE A 35 28.23 -27.79 -1.97
N ARG A 36 27.87 -27.73 -3.26
CA ARG A 36 26.96 -26.72 -3.79
C ARG A 36 25.57 -26.79 -3.19
N ALA A 37 25.03 -28.01 -3.01
CA ALA A 37 23.75 -28.19 -2.36
C ALA A 37 23.77 -27.78 -0.88
N ALA A 38 24.90 -28.01 -0.17
CA ALA A 38 25.08 -27.53 1.18
C ALA A 38 25.09 -25.99 1.26
N GLN A 39 25.81 -25.34 0.35
CA GLN A 39 25.82 -23.86 0.24
C GLN A 39 24.45 -23.31 -0.07
N PHE A 40 23.68 -23.97 -0.98
CA PHE A 40 22.32 -23.59 -1.29
C PHE A 40 21.39 -23.68 -0.06
N ARG A 41 21.45 -24.79 0.70
CA ARG A 41 20.68 -24.94 1.95
C ARG A 41 21.04 -23.89 3.00
N GLN A 42 22.32 -23.55 3.15
CA GLN A 42 22.77 -22.47 4.05
C GLN A 42 22.17 -21.12 3.62
N TRP A 43 22.22 -20.82 2.33
CA TRP A 43 21.60 -19.60 1.78
C TRP A 43 20.09 -19.58 2.00
N CYS A 44 19.36 -20.66 1.71
CA CYS A 44 17.94 -20.77 1.97
C CYS A 44 17.61 -20.55 3.44
N THR A 45 18.36 -21.19 4.35
CA THR A 45 18.17 -21.03 5.79
C THR A 45 18.39 -19.59 6.24
N TYR A 46 19.41 -18.93 5.67
CA TYR A 46 19.67 -17.51 5.94
C TYR A 46 18.48 -16.64 5.50
N VAL A 47 17.99 -16.83 4.27
CA VAL A 47 16.85 -16.07 3.70
C VAL A 47 15.60 -16.29 4.55
N LEU A 48 15.25 -17.55 4.85
CA LEU A 48 14.09 -17.88 5.68
C LEU A 48 14.20 -17.28 7.09
N ARG A 49 15.38 -17.32 7.69
CA ARG A 49 15.60 -16.72 9.01
C ARG A 49 15.41 -15.20 8.98
N GLN A 50 15.94 -14.51 7.95
CA GLN A 50 15.74 -13.07 7.80
C GLN A 50 14.26 -12.75 7.64
N PHE A 51 13.55 -13.52 6.80
CA PHE A 51 12.12 -13.35 6.59
C PHE A 51 11.31 -13.60 7.88
N ALA A 52 11.58 -14.70 8.60
CA ALA A 52 10.89 -15.04 9.84
C ALA A 52 11.07 -13.97 10.94
N ILE A 53 12.26 -13.36 11.03
CA ILE A 53 12.55 -12.35 12.06
C ILE A 53 12.04 -10.97 11.66
N ARG A 54 12.18 -10.58 10.39
CA ARG A 54 11.96 -9.21 9.92
C ARG A 54 10.66 -9.03 9.13
N GLY A 55 10.06 -10.12 8.63
CA GLY A 55 8.92 -10.09 7.73
C GLY A 55 9.26 -9.75 6.28
N TYR A 56 10.55 -9.49 5.95
CA TYR A 56 11.02 -9.18 4.60
C TYR A 56 12.49 -9.55 4.41
N VAL A 57 12.89 -9.71 3.14
CA VAL A 57 14.29 -9.89 2.72
C VAL A 57 14.60 -8.92 1.59
N ILE A 58 15.66 -8.12 1.74
CA ILE A 58 16.12 -7.18 0.72
C ILE A 58 17.56 -7.54 0.33
N ASP A 59 17.78 -7.76 -0.94
CA ASP A 59 19.14 -7.91 -1.52
C ASP A 59 19.72 -6.54 -1.86
N LYS A 60 20.38 -5.91 -0.88
CA LYS A 60 20.98 -4.57 -1.05
C LYS A 60 22.00 -4.50 -2.18
N LYS A 61 22.82 -5.55 -2.34
CA LYS A 61 23.87 -5.58 -3.39
C LYS A 61 23.26 -5.59 -4.79
N ARG A 62 22.17 -6.32 -4.96
CA ARG A 62 21.41 -6.33 -6.21
C ARG A 62 20.81 -4.97 -6.53
N MET A 63 20.30 -4.30 -5.51
CA MET A 63 19.71 -2.96 -5.64
C MET A 63 20.76 -1.88 -5.96
N GLU A 64 21.96 -1.97 -5.36
CA GLU A 64 23.04 -1.00 -5.58
C GLU A 64 23.64 -1.12 -7.00
N ASN A 65 23.72 -2.33 -7.55
CA ASN A 65 24.41 -2.57 -8.83
C ASN A 65 23.54 -2.47 -10.09
N GLY A 66 22.21 -2.33 -9.97
CA GLY A 66 21.27 -2.00 -11.07
C GLY A 66 21.22 -2.96 -12.28
N SER A 67 22.23 -3.78 -12.49
CA SER A 67 22.46 -4.51 -13.73
C SER A 67 21.64 -5.78 -13.95
N PHE A 68 20.88 -6.24 -12.95
CA PHE A 68 20.09 -7.48 -13.00
C PHE A 68 18.61 -7.30 -12.62
N ILE A 69 18.21 -6.07 -12.28
CA ILE A 69 16.84 -5.76 -11.91
C ILE A 69 16.33 -4.84 -13.02
N GLY A 70 15.31 -5.28 -13.78
CA GLY A 70 14.64 -4.42 -14.75
C GLY A 70 14.08 -3.17 -14.04
N GLU A 71 13.97 -2.07 -14.76
CA GLU A 71 13.38 -0.82 -14.24
C GLU A 71 12.02 -1.08 -13.59
N ASP A 72 11.22 -1.98 -14.17
CA ASP A 72 9.93 -2.42 -13.65
C ASP A 72 10.00 -2.99 -12.22
N TYR A 73 11.03 -3.76 -11.88
CA TYR A 73 11.15 -4.35 -10.53
C TYR A 73 11.42 -3.27 -9.46
N PHE A 74 12.25 -2.29 -9.79
CA PHE A 74 12.56 -1.20 -8.87
C PHE A 74 11.32 -0.33 -8.62
N GLU A 75 10.57 -0.03 -9.67
CA GLU A 75 9.29 0.69 -9.56
C GLU A 75 8.26 -0.09 -8.74
N HIS A 76 8.11 -1.40 -8.97
CA HIS A 76 7.24 -2.25 -8.14
C HIS A 76 7.66 -2.26 -6.67
N LEU A 77 8.94 -2.40 -6.37
CA LEU A 77 9.43 -2.38 -4.99
C LEU A 77 9.19 -1.02 -4.32
N LEU A 78 9.41 0.07 -5.06
CA LEU A 78 9.10 1.42 -4.56
C LEU A 78 7.60 1.59 -4.33
N ALA A 79 6.75 1.05 -5.20
CA ALA A 79 5.30 1.07 -5.04
C ALA A 79 4.87 0.30 -3.77
N GLU A 80 5.37 -0.92 -3.56
CA GLU A 80 5.10 -1.70 -2.35
C GLU A 80 5.57 -0.99 -1.06
N VAL A 81 6.78 -0.41 -1.08
CA VAL A 81 7.30 0.36 0.06
C VAL A 81 6.44 1.59 0.32
N ARG A 82 5.97 2.27 -0.73
CA ARG A 82 5.03 3.40 -0.62
C ARG A 82 3.70 2.94 -0.04
N GLU A 83 3.16 1.82 -0.51
CA GLU A 83 1.90 1.25 -0.02
C GLU A 83 1.99 0.86 1.46
N ILE A 84 3.08 0.24 1.91
CA ILE A 84 3.34 -0.06 3.33
C ILE A 84 3.38 1.22 4.17
N ARG A 85 3.97 2.29 3.66
CA ARG A 85 3.97 3.61 4.32
C ARG A 85 2.59 4.26 4.33
N LEU A 86 1.77 3.94 3.34
CA LEU A 86 0.43 4.50 3.11
C LEU A 86 -0.68 3.83 3.90
N SER A 87 -0.43 2.74 4.63
CA SER A 87 -1.48 2.27 5.51
C SER A 87 -1.93 3.45 6.37
N GLU A 88 -3.14 3.93 6.12
CA GLU A 88 -3.69 5.21 6.59
C GLU A 88 -3.47 5.41 8.09
N ARG A 89 -3.65 4.34 8.85
CA ARG A 89 -3.41 4.34 10.29
C ARG A 89 -1.96 4.62 10.65
N ARG A 90 -0.98 4.05 9.92
CA ARG A 90 0.46 4.28 10.18
C ARG A 90 0.90 5.66 9.72
N PHE A 91 0.33 6.18 8.65
CA PHE A 91 0.60 7.53 8.19
C PHE A 91 0.16 8.57 9.22
N TYR A 92 -1.11 8.51 9.66
CA TYR A 92 -1.58 9.44 10.68
C TYR A 92 -0.88 9.24 12.03
N GLN A 93 -0.47 8.02 12.38
CA GLN A 93 0.39 7.79 13.53
C GLN A 93 1.74 8.49 13.38
N LYS A 94 2.42 8.32 12.24
CA LYS A 94 3.69 8.98 11.96
C LYS A 94 3.56 10.51 11.93
N LEU A 95 2.52 11.01 11.29
CA LEU A 95 2.23 12.44 11.29
C LEU A 95 1.97 12.95 12.73
N THR A 96 1.22 12.20 13.53
CA THR A 96 1.00 12.51 14.94
C THR A 96 2.30 12.46 15.75
N ASP A 97 3.15 11.46 15.53
CA ASP A 97 4.47 11.37 16.17
C ASP A 97 5.35 12.58 15.85
N ILE A 98 5.32 13.04 14.59
CA ILE A 98 6.05 14.24 14.16
C ILE A 98 5.49 15.49 14.86
N TYR A 99 4.17 15.65 14.87
CA TYR A 99 3.54 16.79 15.53
C TYR A 99 3.68 16.74 17.04
N ALA A 100 3.78 15.55 17.63
CA ALA A 100 4.10 15.40 19.05
C ALA A 100 5.48 15.96 19.42
N THR A 101 6.35 16.21 18.43
CA THR A 101 7.62 16.93 18.63
C THR A 101 7.47 18.46 18.60
N ALA A 102 6.29 18.98 18.26
CA ALA A 102 6.04 20.43 18.29
C ALA A 102 6.03 20.95 19.73
N ILE A 103 6.59 22.13 19.93
CA ILE A 103 6.77 22.72 21.26
C ILE A 103 5.44 23.03 21.95
N ASP A 104 4.41 23.31 21.14
CA ASP A 104 3.06 23.68 21.57
C ASP A 104 2.04 22.54 21.42
N TYR A 105 2.53 21.29 21.22
CA TYR A 105 1.66 20.15 21.07
C TYR A 105 0.96 19.79 22.39
N ASN A 106 -0.35 19.71 22.32
CA ASN A 106 -1.18 19.15 23.40
C ASN A 106 -2.20 18.17 22.80
N ARG A 107 -2.03 16.89 23.13
CA ARG A 107 -2.84 15.78 22.60
C ARG A 107 -4.35 15.98 22.78
N ASP A 108 -4.74 16.54 23.91
CA ASP A 108 -6.15 16.65 24.30
C ASP A 108 -6.79 17.98 23.88
N ALA A 109 -6.00 18.90 23.38
CA ALA A 109 -6.48 20.21 22.96
C ALA A 109 -7.38 20.12 21.73
N PRO A 110 -8.56 20.79 21.73
CA PRO A 110 -9.42 20.87 20.55
C PRO A 110 -8.70 21.44 19.32
N THR A 111 -7.75 22.35 19.53
CA THR A 111 -6.92 22.96 18.51
C THR A 111 -6.06 21.93 17.76
N THR A 112 -5.53 20.94 18.46
CA THR A 112 -4.75 19.85 17.88
C THR A 112 -5.60 18.97 16.97
N ARG A 113 -6.80 18.59 17.39
CA ARG A 113 -7.75 17.83 16.56
C ARG A 113 -8.16 18.60 15.31
N LEU A 114 -8.43 19.89 15.45
CA LEU A 114 -8.77 20.75 14.32
C LEU A 114 -7.60 20.90 13.35
N PHE A 115 -6.39 20.96 13.85
CA PHE A 115 -5.18 21.03 13.04
C PHE A 115 -5.03 19.76 12.18
N PHE A 116 -5.13 18.56 12.75
CA PHE A 116 -5.06 17.31 11.99
C PHE A 116 -6.13 17.23 10.91
N LYS A 117 -7.36 17.65 11.21
CA LYS A 117 -8.46 17.70 10.24
C LYS A 117 -8.12 18.66 9.08
N LYS A 118 -7.53 19.82 9.37
CA LYS A 118 -7.10 20.78 8.33
C LYS A 118 -6.02 20.20 7.44
N VAL A 119 -5.00 19.58 8.03
CA VAL A 119 -3.91 18.95 7.26
C VAL A 119 -4.44 17.85 6.36
N GLN A 120 -5.28 16.97 6.89
CA GLN A 120 -5.91 15.92 6.10
C GLN A 120 -6.70 16.48 4.91
N ASN A 121 -7.53 17.48 5.15
CA ASN A 121 -8.31 18.11 4.09
C ASN A 121 -7.43 18.81 3.04
N LYS A 122 -6.33 19.46 3.43
CA LYS A 122 -5.37 20.05 2.49
C LYS A 122 -4.74 18.99 1.58
N MET A 123 -4.35 17.86 2.12
CA MET A 123 -3.75 16.78 1.34
C MET A 123 -4.76 16.16 0.36
N HIS A 124 -5.99 15.90 0.80
CA HIS A 124 -7.05 15.45 -0.09
C HIS A 124 -7.30 16.46 -1.19
N TYR A 125 -7.43 17.74 -0.84
CA TYR A 125 -7.69 18.81 -1.82
C TYR A 125 -6.58 18.94 -2.85
N ALA A 126 -5.34 18.84 -2.45
CA ALA A 126 -4.19 18.85 -3.34
C ALA A 126 -4.25 17.70 -4.38
N VAL A 127 -4.67 16.51 -3.95
CA VAL A 127 -4.69 15.32 -4.82
C VAL A 127 -5.84 15.31 -5.82
N HIS A 128 -7.03 15.73 -5.40
CA HIS A 128 -8.24 15.56 -6.23
C HIS A 128 -9.23 16.74 -6.20
N GLY A 129 -8.84 17.88 -5.61
CA GLY A 129 -9.62 19.11 -5.61
C GLY A 129 -10.84 19.13 -4.67
N HIS A 130 -10.93 18.17 -3.75
CA HIS A 130 -12.03 18.06 -2.79
C HIS A 130 -11.51 17.77 -1.39
N THR A 131 -12.25 18.16 -0.36
CA THR A 131 -11.99 17.69 0.99
C THR A 131 -12.40 16.23 1.14
N ALA A 132 -11.97 15.56 2.21
CA ALA A 132 -12.36 14.19 2.49
C ALA A 132 -13.88 14.00 2.53
N ALA A 133 -14.62 14.94 3.13
CA ALA A 133 -16.09 14.91 3.21
C ALA A 133 -16.75 15.08 1.83
N GLU A 134 -16.25 16.02 1.03
CA GLU A 134 -16.72 16.26 -0.33
C GLU A 134 -16.52 15.07 -1.24
N LEU A 135 -15.36 14.40 -1.11
CA LEU A 135 -15.04 13.19 -1.88
C LEU A 135 -16.04 12.06 -1.59
N ILE A 136 -16.33 11.81 -0.31
CA ILE A 136 -17.30 10.79 0.10
C ILE A 136 -18.67 11.09 -0.55
N VAL A 137 -19.17 12.30 -0.40
CA VAL A 137 -20.49 12.68 -0.96
C VAL A 137 -20.53 12.60 -2.48
N GLN A 138 -19.42 12.91 -3.15
CA GLN A 138 -19.34 12.85 -4.60
C GLN A 138 -19.31 11.41 -5.14
N ARG A 139 -18.68 10.47 -4.41
CA ARG A 139 -18.39 9.13 -4.91
C ARG A 139 -19.27 8.04 -4.35
N ALA A 140 -19.73 8.15 -3.10
CA ALA A 140 -20.64 7.19 -2.49
C ALA A 140 -21.97 7.17 -3.25
N ASN A 141 -22.32 6.01 -3.81
CA ASN A 141 -23.56 5.83 -4.55
C ASN A 141 -23.95 4.35 -4.53
N SER A 142 -25.11 4.07 -3.97
CA SER A 142 -25.66 2.71 -3.84
C SER A 142 -25.91 2.00 -5.17
N GLU A 143 -26.01 2.73 -6.28
CA GLU A 143 -26.21 2.16 -7.62
C GLU A 143 -24.91 1.76 -8.31
N LYS A 144 -23.75 2.21 -7.79
CA LYS A 144 -22.45 1.87 -8.34
C LYS A 144 -21.95 0.54 -7.80
N GLU A 145 -21.14 -0.12 -8.61
CA GLU A 145 -20.38 -1.27 -8.17
C GLU A 145 -19.57 -0.91 -6.90
N HIS A 146 -19.59 -1.80 -5.93
CA HIS A 146 -18.98 -1.59 -4.62
C HIS A 146 -19.34 -0.24 -3.97
N MET A 147 -20.52 0.29 -4.29
CA MET A 147 -20.98 1.58 -3.78
C MET A 147 -20.03 2.76 -4.14
N GLY A 148 -19.19 2.58 -5.16
CA GLY A 148 -18.15 3.52 -5.58
C GLY A 148 -16.85 3.46 -4.79
N LEU A 149 -16.70 2.51 -3.87
CA LEU A 149 -15.44 2.24 -3.18
C LEU A 149 -14.45 1.54 -4.12
N THR A 150 -13.19 1.87 -3.98
CA THR A 150 -12.06 1.20 -4.65
C THR A 150 -11.35 0.21 -3.72
N SER A 151 -11.55 0.37 -2.40
CA SER A 151 -10.97 -0.49 -1.37
C SER A 151 -11.88 -0.53 -0.14
N TRP A 152 -11.88 -1.63 0.62
CA TRP A 152 -12.58 -1.81 1.90
C TRP A 152 -11.86 -2.90 2.70
N GLU A 153 -12.20 -3.05 3.99
CA GLU A 153 -11.46 -3.94 4.91
C GLU A 153 -11.33 -5.38 4.39
N ASN A 154 -12.40 -5.91 3.78
CA ASN A 154 -12.44 -7.29 3.28
C ASN A 154 -12.35 -7.38 1.75
N ALA A 155 -11.78 -6.37 1.07
CA ALA A 155 -11.59 -6.37 -0.38
C ALA A 155 -10.60 -7.48 -0.81
N PRO A 156 -10.70 -8.00 -2.06
CA PRO A 156 -11.73 -7.70 -3.06
C PRO A 156 -13.02 -8.49 -2.89
N ASP A 157 -12.98 -9.66 -2.24
CA ASP A 157 -14.06 -10.66 -2.28
C ASP A 157 -15.04 -10.57 -1.09
N GLY A 158 -14.68 -9.82 -0.05
CA GLY A 158 -15.48 -9.71 1.17
C GLY A 158 -16.53 -8.60 1.11
N LYS A 159 -17.50 -8.66 2.02
CA LYS A 159 -18.57 -7.65 2.11
C LYS A 159 -18.01 -6.29 2.56
N ILE A 160 -18.55 -5.23 1.97
CA ILE A 160 -18.40 -3.86 2.46
C ILE A 160 -19.18 -3.74 3.76
N VAL A 161 -18.60 -3.12 4.77
CA VAL A 161 -19.22 -2.88 6.06
C VAL A 161 -19.36 -1.37 6.33
N LYS A 162 -20.27 -1.03 7.23
CA LYS A 162 -20.61 0.35 7.53
C LYS A 162 -19.41 1.26 7.89
N PRO A 163 -18.38 0.81 8.60
CA PRO A 163 -17.16 1.61 8.81
C PRO A 163 -16.40 1.96 7.53
N ASP A 164 -16.45 1.11 6.50
CA ASP A 164 -15.69 1.34 5.26
C ASP A 164 -16.16 2.57 4.50
N VAL A 165 -17.48 2.80 4.49
CA VAL A 165 -18.12 3.82 3.64
C VAL A 165 -17.90 5.25 4.12
N VAL A 166 -17.41 5.43 5.34
CA VAL A 166 -17.10 6.75 5.92
C VAL A 166 -15.62 7.13 5.80
N ILE A 167 -14.81 6.28 5.19
CA ILE A 167 -13.37 6.49 5.01
C ILE A 167 -13.13 7.02 3.60
N ALA A 168 -12.73 8.29 3.48
CA ALA A 168 -12.50 8.95 2.19
C ALA A 168 -11.46 8.23 1.31
N LYS A 169 -10.41 7.66 1.93
CA LYS A 169 -9.37 6.90 1.22
C LYS A 169 -9.95 5.74 0.42
N ASN A 170 -10.98 5.10 0.91
CA ASN A 170 -11.61 3.95 0.25
C ASN A 170 -12.28 4.30 -1.09
N TYR A 171 -12.42 5.58 -1.40
CA TYR A 171 -12.95 6.09 -2.67
C TYR A 171 -11.88 6.64 -3.61
N LEU A 172 -10.59 6.62 -3.22
CA LEU A 172 -9.50 7.12 -4.05
C LEU A 172 -9.19 6.16 -5.19
N LYS A 173 -8.97 6.70 -6.37
CA LYS A 173 -8.47 5.93 -7.52
C LYS A 173 -6.98 5.64 -7.33
N GLU A 174 -6.45 4.68 -8.07
CA GLU A 174 -5.06 4.25 -7.99
C GLU A 174 -4.07 5.42 -8.15
N ASN A 175 -4.24 6.24 -9.19
CA ASN A 175 -3.41 7.42 -9.41
C ASN A 175 -3.52 8.47 -8.29
N GLU A 176 -4.69 8.62 -7.68
CA GLU A 176 -4.90 9.53 -6.55
C GLU A 176 -4.24 8.98 -5.27
N LEU A 177 -4.27 7.65 -5.08
CA LEU A 177 -3.52 6.98 -4.00
C LEU A 177 -2.03 7.18 -4.16
N GLU A 178 -1.49 7.02 -5.37
CA GLU A 178 -0.07 7.27 -5.64
C GLU A 178 0.33 8.71 -5.36
N ASN A 179 -0.45 9.68 -5.83
CA ASN A 179 -0.19 11.10 -5.57
C ASN A 179 -0.26 11.41 -4.07
N MET A 180 -1.26 10.88 -3.36
CA MET A 180 -1.36 11.00 -1.90
C MET A 180 -0.11 10.43 -1.21
N ALA A 181 0.37 9.27 -1.69
CA ALA A 181 1.58 8.63 -1.21
C ALA A 181 2.81 9.52 -1.34
N GLN A 182 2.97 10.13 -2.48
CA GLN A 182 4.12 11.00 -2.77
C GLN A 182 4.10 12.23 -1.86
N LEU A 183 2.96 12.88 -1.71
CA LEU A 183 2.80 14.02 -0.80
C LEU A 183 3.12 13.66 0.65
N VAL A 184 2.58 12.54 1.12
CA VAL A 184 2.83 12.01 2.46
C VAL A 184 4.32 11.78 2.69
N ASN A 185 5.00 11.15 1.75
CA ASN A 185 6.43 10.90 1.85
C ASN A 185 7.23 12.21 1.88
N ALA A 186 6.88 13.20 1.07
CA ALA A 186 7.53 14.51 1.08
C ALA A 186 7.43 15.21 2.45
N VAL A 187 6.25 15.15 3.08
CA VAL A 187 6.03 15.69 4.43
C VAL A 187 6.85 14.94 5.48
N LEU A 188 6.86 13.59 5.41
CA LEU A 188 7.62 12.75 6.34
C LEU A 188 9.13 12.97 6.20
N ASP A 189 9.65 13.06 4.99
CA ASP A 189 11.08 13.28 4.72
C ASP A 189 11.53 14.67 5.23
N LEU A 190 10.69 15.70 5.03
CA LEU A 190 10.97 17.02 5.60
C LEU A 190 10.97 16.98 7.13
N ALA A 191 10.01 16.29 7.73
CA ALA A 191 9.89 16.17 9.17
C ALA A 191 11.10 15.45 9.78
N GLU A 192 11.54 14.35 9.20
CA GLU A 192 12.73 13.64 9.63
C GLU A 192 13.99 14.51 9.51
N ARG A 193 14.08 15.31 8.44
CA ARG A 193 15.18 16.27 8.25
C ARG A 193 15.19 17.36 9.33
N MET A 194 14.02 17.90 9.71
CA MET A 194 13.92 18.90 10.78
C MET A 194 14.28 18.29 12.14
N ALA A 195 13.79 17.09 12.43
CA ALA A 195 14.11 16.38 13.66
C ALA A 195 15.63 16.11 13.79
N LYS A 196 16.28 15.64 12.72
CA LYS A 196 17.76 15.43 12.70
C LYS A 196 18.55 16.70 12.93
N ARG A 197 18.02 17.85 12.54
CA ARG A 197 18.65 19.17 12.74
C ARG A 197 18.31 19.80 14.08
N HIS A 198 17.49 19.16 14.90
CA HIS A 198 17.02 19.68 16.19
C HIS A 198 16.38 21.08 16.10
N ILE A 199 15.67 21.34 14.98
CA ILE A 199 14.98 22.63 14.78
C ILE A 199 13.65 22.55 15.52
N PRO A 200 13.43 23.40 16.54
CA PRO A 200 12.15 23.43 17.23
C PRO A 200 11.07 23.99 16.32
N MET A 201 9.93 23.32 16.26
CA MET A 201 8.81 23.66 15.41
C MET A 201 7.53 23.77 16.22
N THR A 202 6.71 24.78 15.92
CA THR A 202 5.34 24.86 16.40
C THR A 202 4.39 24.11 15.46
N MET A 203 3.16 23.86 15.90
CA MET A 203 2.13 23.27 15.02
C MET A 203 1.83 24.18 13.82
N GLU A 204 1.87 25.49 14.01
CA GLU A 204 1.70 26.45 12.91
C GLU A 204 2.85 26.41 11.91
N ASP A 205 4.10 26.26 12.39
CA ASP A 205 5.25 26.09 11.51
C ASP A 205 5.10 24.85 10.63
N TRP A 206 4.59 23.75 11.19
CA TRP A 206 4.27 22.55 10.42
C TRP A 206 3.20 22.80 9.36
N ALA A 207 2.12 23.53 9.69
CA ALA A 207 1.09 23.89 8.73
C ALA A 207 1.66 24.67 7.54
N LYS A 208 2.48 25.68 7.81
CA LYS A 208 3.16 26.49 6.78
C LYS A 208 4.11 25.64 5.92
N ARG A 209 4.81 24.68 6.51
CA ARG A 209 5.70 23.77 5.77
C ARG A 209 4.95 22.87 4.82
N ILE A 210 3.78 22.36 5.21
CA ILE A 210 2.92 21.60 4.32
C ILE A 210 2.48 22.46 3.14
N ASP A 211 2.03 23.69 3.38
CA ASP A 211 1.64 24.60 2.30
C ASP A 211 2.80 24.83 1.31
N ILE A 212 4.02 25.04 1.81
CA ILE A 212 5.22 25.19 0.96
C ILE A 212 5.48 23.94 0.11
N ILE A 213 5.28 22.73 0.68
CA ILE A 213 5.45 21.49 -0.09
C ILE A 213 4.41 21.40 -1.21
N LEU A 214 3.15 21.71 -0.92
CA LEU A 214 2.07 21.70 -1.89
C LEU A 214 2.32 22.75 -2.99
N GLU A 215 2.68 23.96 -2.64
CA GLU A 215 3.04 25.03 -3.59
C GLU A 215 4.21 24.63 -4.49
N ALA A 216 5.25 24.04 -3.91
CA ALA A 216 6.41 23.59 -4.67
C ALA A 216 6.09 22.45 -5.64
N GLY A 217 5.09 21.62 -5.31
CA GLY A 217 4.54 20.59 -6.19
C GLY A 217 3.61 21.12 -7.29
N GLY A 218 3.19 22.38 -7.20
CA GLY A 218 2.17 22.96 -8.09
C GLY A 218 0.75 22.54 -7.73
N ASP A 219 0.55 21.98 -6.52
CA ASP A 219 -0.73 21.49 -6.04
C ASP A 219 -1.64 22.63 -5.58
N ALA A 220 -2.95 22.42 -5.68
CA ALA A 220 -3.95 23.38 -5.21
C ALA A 220 -4.01 23.39 -3.67
N ILE A 221 -4.00 24.58 -3.08
CA ILE A 221 -4.11 24.75 -1.64
C ILE A 221 -5.54 25.04 -1.24
N LEU A 222 -6.04 24.28 -0.26
CA LEU A 222 -7.35 24.51 0.33
C LEU A 222 -7.32 25.81 1.16
N ALA A 223 -8.11 26.79 0.74
CA ALA A 223 -8.17 28.10 1.40
C ALA A 223 -9.12 28.11 2.62
N ASP A 224 -10.11 27.24 2.63
CA ASP A 224 -11.19 27.19 3.63
C ASP A 224 -11.37 25.78 4.25
N ALA A 225 -12.46 25.55 4.95
CA ALA A 225 -12.73 24.26 5.60
C ALA A 225 -13.44 23.25 4.69
N GLY A 226 -13.72 23.60 3.43
CA GLY A 226 -14.57 22.86 2.51
C GLY A 226 -16.07 23.18 2.70
N LYS A 227 -16.89 22.75 1.75
CA LYS A 227 -18.32 23.07 1.68
C LYS A 227 -19.21 22.06 2.42
N ILE A 228 -18.66 20.87 2.69
CA ILE A 228 -19.40 19.75 3.28
C ILE A 228 -18.79 19.38 4.63
N THR A 229 -19.64 19.20 5.65
CA THR A 229 -19.20 18.77 6.98
C THR A 229 -18.96 17.27 7.01
N ALA A 230 -18.09 16.82 7.92
CA ALA A 230 -17.82 15.39 8.08
C ALA A 230 -19.05 14.62 8.57
N GLU A 231 -19.87 15.26 9.39
CA GLU A 231 -21.13 14.70 9.90
C GLU A 231 -22.11 14.43 8.76
N PHE A 232 -22.32 15.42 7.88
CA PHE A 232 -23.19 15.27 6.71
C PHE A 232 -22.67 14.17 5.76
N ALA A 233 -21.37 14.16 5.48
CA ALA A 233 -20.77 13.15 4.61
C ALA A 233 -20.93 11.73 5.19
N LYS A 234 -20.80 11.58 6.50
CA LYS A 234 -21.03 10.32 7.20
C LYS A 234 -22.49 9.87 7.07
N GLU A 235 -23.43 10.72 7.40
CA GLU A 235 -24.88 10.40 7.31
C GLU A 235 -25.27 10.03 5.88
N PHE A 236 -24.76 10.76 4.89
CA PHE A 236 -24.99 10.49 3.48
C PHE A 236 -24.45 9.10 3.08
N ALA A 237 -23.18 8.82 3.39
CA ALA A 237 -22.55 7.55 3.05
C ALA A 237 -23.24 6.36 3.73
N GLU A 238 -23.61 6.51 5.00
CA GLU A 238 -24.37 5.49 5.75
C GLU A 238 -25.76 5.26 5.14
N SER A 239 -26.45 6.32 4.68
CA SER A 239 -27.72 6.20 3.98
C SER A 239 -27.60 5.46 2.66
N GLU A 240 -26.58 5.76 1.87
CA GLU A 240 -26.29 5.02 0.63
C GLU A 240 -25.93 3.57 0.90
N PHE A 241 -25.18 3.29 1.98
CA PHE A 241 -24.85 1.94 2.38
C PHE A 241 -26.07 1.10 2.76
N GLU A 242 -27.05 1.66 3.48
CA GLU A 242 -28.27 0.91 3.84
C GLU A 242 -29.05 0.48 2.59
N LYS A 243 -29.04 1.27 1.52
CA LYS A 243 -29.61 0.87 0.22
C LYS A 243 -28.76 -0.22 -0.46
N TYR A 244 -27.45 -0.03 -0.52
CA TYR A 244 -26.51 -0.95 -1.15
C TYR A 244 -26.49 -2.31 -0.45
N ARG A 245 -26.56 -2.35 0.89
CA ARG A 245 -26.57 -3.57 1.69
C ARG A 245 -27.64 -4.56 1.25
N ILE A 246 -28.82 -4.09 0.88
CA ILE A 246 -29.91 -4.95 0.42
C ILE A 246 -29.51 -5.70 -0.87
N VAL A 247 -28.82 -5.03 -1.77
CA VAL A 247 -28.30 -5.63 -3.02
C VAL A 247 -27.14 -6.57 -2.71
N GLN A 248 -26.20 -6.11 -1.89
CA GLN A 248 -25.04 -6.89 -1.47
C GLN A 248 -25.45 -8.20 -0.78
N ASP A 249 -26.40 -8.17 0.13
CA ASP A 249 -26.85 -9.36 0.86
C ASP A 249 -27.55 -10.39 -0.06
N ARG A 250 -28.12 -9.96 -1.18
CA ARG A 250 -28.69 -10.85 -2.21
C ARG A 250 -27.60 -11.49 -3.09
N LEU A 251 -26.50 -10.79 -3.34
CA LEU A 251 -25.42 -11.25 -4.20
C LEU A 251 -24.42 -12.13 -3.43
N PHE A 252 -24.31 -11.95 -2.14
CA PHE A 252 -23.38 -12.69 -1.30
C PHE A 252 -24.02 -14.00 -0.80
N SER A 253 -23.73 -15.10 -1.48
CA SER A 253 -24.01 -16.41 -0.89
C SER A 253 -23.06 -16.65 0.29
N SER A 254 -23.58 -17.16 1.41
CA SER A 254 -22.74 -17.54 2.55
C SER A 254 -21.84 -18.73 2.16
N ASP A 255 -20.73 -18.93 2.88
CA ASP A 255 -19.89 -20.12 2.69
C ASP A 255 -20.70 -21.41 2.90
N PHE A 256 -21.72 -21.36 3.76
CA PHE A 256 -22.69 -22.44 3.96
C PHE A 256 -23.55 -22.69 2.71
N ASP A 257 -24.01 -21.64 2.05
CA ASP A 257 -24.79 -21.76 0.80
C ASP A 257 -23.91 -22.28 -0.35
N ARG A 258 -22.67 -21.85 -0.43
CA ARG A 258 -21.67 -22.35 -1.39
C ARG A 258 -21.40 -23.84 -1.17
N PHE A 259 -21.22 -24.25 0.09
CA PHE A 259 -21.02 -25.64 0.46
C PHE A 259 -22.24 -26.51 0.08
N ASN A 260 -23.45 -26.05 0.36
CA ASN A 260 -24.70 -26.77 0.03
C ASN A 260 -24.97 -26.84 -1.48
N ASN A 261 -24.52 -25.84 -2.25
CA ASN A 261 -24.69 -25.78 -3.70
C ASN A 261 -23.63 -26.60 -4.46
N GLY A 262 -22.71 -27.26 -3.75
CA GLY A 262 -21.70 -28.14 -4.36
C GLY A 262 -20.50 -27.42 -4.98
N ASP A 263 -20.35 -26.12 -4.71
CA ASP A 263 -19.15 -25.35 -5.04
C ASP A 263 -18.02 -25.80 -4.09
N ASN A 264 -17.29 -26.83 -4.49
CA ASN A 264 -16.12 -27.35 -3.78
C ASN A 264 -14.97 -26.31 -3.82
N LEU A 265 -15.05 -25.31 -2.96
CA LEU A 265 -13.96 -24.38 -2.67
C LEU A 265 -13.25 -24.80 -1.38
N LEU A 266 -12.62 -25.97 -1.39
CA LEU A 266 -11.50 -26.22 -0.49
C LEU A 266 -10.24 -25.73 -1.20
N PRO A 267 -9.50 -24.75 -0.68
CA PRO A 267 -8.27 -24.27 -1.29
C PRO A 267 -7.09 -25.24 -1.20
N PHE A 268 -7.32 -26.47 -0.69
CA PHE A 268 -6.33 -27.53 -0.63
C PHE A 268 -6.94 -28.79 -1.21
N ASP A 269 -6.55 -29.10 -2.43
CA ASP A 269 -6.75 -30.42 -3.03
C ASP A 269 -5.85 -31.41 -2.27
N ILE A 270 -6.30 -31.84 -1.10
CA ILE A 270 -5.74 -33.03 -0.44
C ILE A 270 -6.41 -34.22 -1.14
N ASN A 271 -5.86 -34.62 -2.28
CA ASN A 271 -6.19 -35.86 -2.89
C ASN A 271 -5.42 -36.98 -2.13
N PRO A 272 -6.09 -37.79 -1.29
CA PRO A 272 -5.42 -38.82 -0.50
C PRO A 272 -4.94 -40.02 -1.34
N ASP A 273 -5.24 -40.05 -2.65
CA ASP A 273 -4.96 -41.20 -3.54
C ASP A 273 -3.77 -40.98 -4.50
N LYS A 274 -2.90 -40.00 -4.22
CA LYS A 274 -1.62 -39.87 -4.92
C LYS A 274 -0.43 -40.09 -3.98
N GLU A 275 -0.25 -41.33 -3.56
CA GLU A 275 1.05 -41.86 -3.21
C GLU A 275 1.82 -42.38 -4.43
#